data_e8ff792b619b5e3fd1cc0603da8d9ff5
#
_entry.id   e8ff792b619b5e3fd1cc0603da8d9ff5
#
_cell.length_a   1.000
_cell.length_b   1.000
_cell.length_c   1.000
_cell.angle_alpha   90.00
_cell.angle_beta   90.00
_cell.angle_gamma   90.00
#
_symmetry.space_group_name_H-M   'P 1'
#
loop_
_entity.id
_entity.type
_entity.pdbx_description
1 polymer ?
#
loop_
_entity_poly.entity_id
_entity_poly.type
_entity_poly.pdbx_seq_one_letter_code
_entity_poly.pdbx_strand_id
1 'polypeptide(L)'
;MNKTPVAVLGCGRWGSFHAWHTDRIGCDTLLWGRPGSKRLARLAAERKNEYLALPDSVRLSESLTEALAHADTVIISVGAQGFRSLCQDIAQQPATLRNEKTFVLCMKGLEQDSGKRLSRVFREELGAAPAAAVWVGPGHVEDFVAGIPNCMLLASEDEMLPPRLARLLESPLIRFYYGSDLLGVEIGAAAKNVVGLAAGMLDGLGLPSLKGALMARGAAELSRLIAAMGGDPMTVYGLSHLGDYEATLFSPHSNNRRFGENLIRGLPSEKLAEGVYTADALALLGQKHHAELPITDAVRSVIRNGANPKDSLLRLFLREQKSE
;
A
#
# COMPACT_ATOMS: atom_id res chain seq x y z
N MET A 1 -28.37 -19.20 2.49
CA MET A 1 -28.23 -17.75 2.37
C MET A 1 -27.39 -17.45 1.14
N ASN A 2 -27.80 -16.50 0.30
CA ASN A 2 -26.96 -16.10 -0.83
C ASN A 2 -25.68 -15.43 -0.28
N LYS A 3 -24.53 -15.88 -0.74
CA LYS A 3 -23.24 -15.27 -0.39
C LYS A 3 -23.15 -13.87 -0.99
N THR A 4 -22.56 -12.90 -0.25
CA THR A 4 -22.31 -11.56 -0.79
C THR A 4 -21.19 -11.61 -1.82
N PRO A 5 -21.40 -11.15 -3.06
CA PRO A 5 -20.35 -11.19 -4.08
C PRO A 5 -19.29 -10.11 -3.83
N VAL A 6 -18.02 -10.49 -4.00
CA VAL A 6 -16.85 -9.59 -3.93
C VAL A 6 -15.92 -9.90 -5.09
N ALA A 7 -15.48 -8.87 -5.81
CA ALA A 7 -14.45 -8.99 -6.83
C ALA A 7 -13.11 -8.46 -6.31
N VAL A 8 -12.02 -9.14 -6.61
CA VAL A 8 -10.66 -8.70 -6.28
C VAL A 8 -9.86 -8.52 -7.57
N LEU A 9 -9.41 -7.31 -7.84
CA LEU A 9 -8.61 -6.97 -9.01
C LEU A 9 -7.12 -6.95 -8.65
N GLY A 10 -6.38 -7.96 -9.17
CA GLY A 10 -4.96 -8.16 -8.94
C GLY A 10 -4.65 -9.46 -8.20
N CYS A 11 -3.86 -10.32 -8.83
CA CYS A 11 -3.49 -11.67 -8.35
C CYS A 11 -2.06 -11.73 -7.77
N GLY A 12 -1.59 -10.61 -7.18
CA GLY A 12 -0.32 -10.53 -6.44
C GLY A 12 -0.45 -11.06 -5.02
N ARG A 13 0.59 -10.81 -4.17
CA ARG A 13 0.63 -11.22 -2.76
C ARG A 13 -0.65 -10.81 -2.00
N TRP A 14 -0.95 -9.52 -1.97
CA TRP A 14 -2.10 -8.99 -1.25
C TRP A 14 -3.44 -9.29 -1.95
N GLY A 15 -3.49 -9.25 -3.29
CA GLY A 15 -4.72 -9.60 -4.00
C GLY A 15 -5.15 -11.05 -3.78
N SER A 16 -4.20 -11.99 -3.79
CA SER A 16 -4.49 -13.38 -3.43
C SER A 16 -4.96 -13.51 -1.97
N PHE A 17 -4.38 -12.71 -1.05
CA PHE A 17 -4.83 -12.68 0.34
C PHE A 17 -6.25 -12.12 0.47
N HIS A 18 -6.57 -11.02 -0.19
CA HIS A 18 -7.93 -10.48 -0.14
C HIS A 18 -8.97 -11.48 -0.67
N ALA A 19 -8.65 -12.19 -1.76
CA ALA A 19 -9.53 -13.23 -2.27
C ALA A 19 -9.67 -14.42 -1.30
N TRP A 20 -8.58 -14.85 -0.69
CA TRP A 20 -8.58 -15.88 0.35
C TRP A 20 -9.38 -15.43 1.58
N HIS A 21 -9.20 -14.18 2.01
CA HIS A 21 -9.90 -13.64 3.17
C HIS A 21 -11.40 -13.51 2.94
N THR A 22 -11.81 -12.92 1.81
CA THR A 22 -13.23 -12.72 1.49
C THR A 22 -13.98 -14.05 1.33
N ASP A 23 -13.34 -15.08 0.75
CA ASP A 23 -13.92 -16.43 0.69
C ASP A 23 -14.10 -17.03 2.10
N ARG A 24 -13.10 -16.90 2.99
CA ARG A 24 -13.16 -17.41 4.37
C ARG A 24 -14.25 -16.77 5.23
N ILE A 25 -14.58 -15.53 5.00
CA ILE A 25 -15.70 -14.85 5.68
C ILE A 25 -17.06 -15.10 5.02
N GLY A 26 -17.09 -15.99 4.01
CA GLY A 26 -18.32 -16.48 3.39
C GLY A 26 -18.82 -15.68 2.19
N CYS A 27 -17.98 -14.83 1.57
CA CYS A 27 -18.32 -14.14 0.34
C CYS A 27 -18.25 -15.08 -0.89
N ASP A 28 -18.98 -14.74 -1.95
CA ASP A 28 -18.79 -15.31 -3.30
C ASP A 28 -17.70 -14.50 -4.00
N THR A 29 -16.49 -15.06 -4.06
CA THR A 29 -15.29 -14.32 -4.43
C THR A 29 -14.82 -14.63 -5.85
N LEU A 30 -14.57 -13.57 -6.64
CA LEU A 30 -13.90 -13.65 -7.93
C LEU A 30 -12.57 -12.90 -7.88
N LEU A 31 -11.48 -13.57 -8.21
CA LEU A 31 -10.13 -13.00 -8.33
C LEU A 31 -9.79 -12.79 -9.82
N TRP A 32 -9.56 -11.54 -10.17
CA TRP A 32 -9.15 -11.14 -11.52
C TRP A 32 -7.64 -10.92 -11.62
N GLY A 33 -7.07 -11.36 -12.72
CA GLY A 33 -5.73 -10.99 -13.17
C GLY A 33 -5.74 -10.56 -14.61
N ARG A 34 -4.80 -9.70 -15.01
CA ARG A 34 -4.69 -9.26 -16.41
C ARG A 34 -4.55 -10.46 -17.36
N PRO A 35 -5.10 -10.39 -18.58
CA PRO A 35 -4.89 -11.40 -19.60
C PRO A 35 -3.40 -11.72 -19.79
N GLY A 36 -3.07 -13.01 -19.85
CA GLY A 36 -1.68 -13.48 -19.95
C GLY A 36 -0.84 -13.35 -18.67
N SER A 37 -1.46 -13.08 -17.51
CA SER A 37 -0.75 -13.01 -16.23
C SER A 37 -0.19 -14.38 -15.82
N LYS A 38 1.14 -14.51 -15.76
CA LYS A 38 1.80 -15.72 -15.26
C LYS A 38 1.38 -16.09 -13.82
N ARG A 39 1.06 -15.08 -12.98
CA ARG A 39 0.60 -15.29 -11.61
C ARG A 39 -0.81 -15.89 -11.59
N LEU A 40 -1.72 -15.39 -12.43
CA LEU A 40 -3.07 -15.95 -12.54
C LEU A 40 -3.03 -17.36 -13.12
N ALA A 41 -2.24 -17.58 -14.18
CA ALA A 41 -2.06 -18.92 -14.77
C ALA A 41 -1.55 -19.94 -13.75
N ARG A 42 -0.60 -19.55 -12.90
CA ARG A 42 -0.11 -20.38 -11.80
C ARG A 42 -1.23 -20.68 -10.78
N LEU A 43 -2.01 -19.68 -10.37
CA LEU A 43 -3.13 -19.88 -9.46
C LEU A 43 -4.22 -20.78 -10.08
N ALA A 44 -4.44 -20.70 -11.39
CA ALA A 44 -5.37 -21.58 -12.09
C ALA A 44 -4.90 -23.04 -12.10
N ALA A 45 -3.59 -23.26 -12.30
CA ALA A 45 -3.02 -24.60 -12.38
C ALA A 45 -2.78 -25.26 -11.01
N GLU A 46 -2.29 -24.50 -10.04
CA GLU A 46 -1.79 -25.03 -8.76
C GLU A 46 -2.67 -24.68 -7.56
N ARG A 47 -3.63 -23.76 -7.69
CA ARG A 47 -4.44 -23.19 -6.60
C ARG A 47 -3.60 -22.63 -5.44
N LYS A 48 -2.34 -22.30 -5.68
CA LYS A 48 -1.42 -21.77 -4.69
C LYS A 48 -0.38 -20.84 -5.31
N ASN A 49 0.15 -19.96 -4.49
CA ASN A 49 1.35 -19.18 -4.80
C ASN A 49 2.39 -19.33 -3.66
N GLU A 50 3.41 -18.49 -3.64
CA GLU A 50 4.46 -18.51 -2.61
C GLU A 50 3.98 -18.07 -1.22
N TYR A 51 2.75 -17.57 -1.07
CA TYR A 51 2.22 -16.98 0.17
C TYR A 51 1.08 -17.78 0.77
N LEU A 52 0.21 -18.37 -0.07
CA LEU A 52 -0.99 -19.06 0.40
C LEU A 52 -1.52 -20.09 -0.62
N ALA A 53 -2.33 -21.01 -0.11
CA ALA A 53 -3.23 -21.85 -0.92
C ALA A 53 -4.57 -21.13 -1.08
N LEU A 54 -5.03 -20.99 -2.32
CA LEU A 54 -6.29 -20.32 -2.64
C LEU A 54 -7.42 -21.36 -2.62
N PRO A 55 -8.52 -21.13 -1.88
CA PRO A 55 -9.67 -22.04 -1.86
C PRO A 55 -10.24 -22.30 -3.27
N ASP A 56 -10.72 -23.53 -3.52
CA ASP A 56 -11.31 -23.92 -4.81
C ASP A 56 -12.59 -23.14 -5.14
N SER A 57 -13.29 -22.65 -4.10
CA SER A 57 -14.47 -21.79 -4.21
C SER A 57 -14.19 -20.42 -4.83
N VAL A 58 -12.95 -19.92 -4.75
CA VAL A 58 -12.57 -18.64 -5.37
C VAL A 58 -12.53 -18.80 -6.88
N ARG A 59 -13.38 -18.07 -7.59
CA ARG A 59 -13.37 -18.04 -9.05
C ARG A 59 -12.20 -17.23 -9.58
N LEU A 60 -11.62 -17.64 -10.69
CA LEU A 60 -10.51 -16.94 -11.38
C LEU A 60 -10.99 -16.45 -12.74
N SER A 61 -10.63 -15.21 -13.11
CA SER A 61 -10.99 -14.65 -14.40
C SER A 61 -9.91 -13.72 -14.96
N GLU A 62 -9.77 -13.68 -16.27
CA GLU A 62 -9.01 -12.68 -17.03
C GLU A 62 -9.91 -11.57 -17.57
N SER A 63 -11.22 -11.71 -17.49
CA SER A 63 -12.19 -10.72 -17.98
C SER A 63 -12.49 -9.67 -16.94
N LEU A 64 -12.07 -8.41 -17.21
CA LEU A 64 -12.40 -7.28 -16.35
C LEU A 64 -13.92 -7.03 -16.29
N THR A 65 -14.60 -7.18 -17.43
CA THR A 65 -16.05 -7.05 -17.52
C THR A 65 -16.76 -8.05 -16.61
N GLU A 66 -16.32 -9.32 -16.62
CA GLU A 66 -16.88 -10.37 -15.76
C GLU A 66 -16.65 -10.02 -14.28
N ALA A 67 -15.44 -9.58 -13.93
CA ALA A 67 -15.13 -9.21 -12.54
C ALA A 67 -15.99 -8.04 -12.05
N LEU A 68 -16.20 -7.03 -12.88
CA LEU A 68 -17.06 -5.90 -12.54
C LEU A 68 -18.56 -6.27 -12.52
N ALA A 69 -19.01 -7.17 -13.39
CA ALA A 69 -20.39 -7.65 -13.38
C ALA A 69 -20.70 -8.55 -12.17
N HIS A 70 -19.67 -9.22 -11.61
CA HIS A 70 -19.82 -10.16 -10.52
C HIS A 70 -20.24 -9.51 -9.19
N ALA A 71 -19.73 -8.31 -8.87
CA ALA A 71 -19.88 -7.75 -7.52
C ALA A 71 -20.06 -6.22 -7.52
N ASP A 72 -20.75 -5.72 -6.50
CA ASP A 72 -20.85 -4.27 -6.22
C ASP A 72 -19.68 -3.77 -5.36
N THR A 73 -19.03 -4.66 -4.61
CA THR A 73 -17.79 -4.36 -3.88
C THR A 73 -16.59 -4.91 -4.63
N VAL A 74 -15.67 -4.02 -5.03
CA VAL A 74 -14.49 -4.34 -5.84
C VAL A 74 -13.23 -3.93 -5.10
N ILE A 75 -12.43 -4.90 -4.67
CA ILE A 75 -11.14 -4.67 -4.01
C ILE A 75 -10.05 -4.58 -5.08
N ILE A 76 -9.26 -3.51 -5.06
CA ILE A 76 -8.14 -3.32 -5.99
C ILE A 76 -6.81 -3.49 -5.26
N SER A 77 -5.99 -4.43 -5.71
CA SER A 77 -4.69 -4.76 -5.14
C SER A 77 -3.66 -5.04 -6.24
N VAL A 78 -3.24 -3.98 -6.92
CA VAL A 78 -2.24 -3.98 -8.00
C VAL A 78 -0.99 -3.18 -7.58
N GLY A 79 0.05 -3.11 -8.41
CA GLY A 79 1.16 -2.17 -8.18
C GLY A 79 0.68 -0.73 -8.38
N ALA A 80 1.16 0.19 -7.53
CA ALA A 80 0.72 1.59 -7.56
C ALA A 80 0.95 2.25 -8.93
N GLN A 81 2.06 1.94 -9.61
CA GLN A 81 2.39 2.51 -10.93
C GLN A 81 1.53 1.96 -12.08
N GLY A 82 0.88 0.82 -11.90
CA GLY A 82 -0.08 0.27 -12.87
C GLY A 82 -1.54 0.67 -12.62
N PHE A 83 -1.79 1.45 -11.56
CA PHE A 83 -3.16 1.72 -11.11
C PHE A 83 -3.93 2.64 -12.04
N ARG A 84 -3.31 3.71 -12.57
CA ARG A 84 -3.96 4.61 -13.54
C ARG A 84 -4.43 3.87 -14.79
N SER A 85 -3.58 3.01 -15.36
CA SER A 85 -3.96 2.18 -16.50
C SER A 85 -5.17 1.29 -16.20
N LEU A 86 -5.20 0.67 -15.02
CA LEU A 86 -6.38 -0.11 -14.61
C LEU A 86 -7.64 0.76 -14.45
N CYS A 87 -7.52 1.97 -13.91
CA CYS A 87 -8.65 2.91 -13.83
C CYS A 87 -9.17 3.29 -15.23
N GLN A 88 -8.27 3.50 -16.20
CA GLN A 88 -8.63 3.77 -17.59
C GLN A 88 -9.34 2.57 -18.23
N ASP A 89 -8.87 1.35 -17.99
CA ASP A 89 -9.54 0.13 -18.46
C ASP A 89 -10.95 -0.02 -17.84
N ILE A 90 -11.10 0.33 -16.56
CA ILE A 90 -12.41 0.37 -15.87
C ILE A 90 -13.29 1.48 -16.48
N ALA A 91 -12.74 2.65 -16.78
CA ALA A 91 -13.48 3.77 -17.34
C ALA A 91 -14.07 3.46 -18.73
N GLN A 92 -13.43 2.55 -19.49
CA GLN A 92 -13.93 2.08 -20.78
C GLN A 92 -15.10 1.08 -20.63
N GLN A 93 -15.35 0.52 -19.44
CA GLN A 93 -16.49 -0.36 -19.23
C GLN A 93 -17.82 0.42 -19.18
N PRO A 94 -18.95 -0.22 -19.48
CA PRO A 94 -20.27 0.42 -19.38
C PRO A 94 -20.49 1.09 -18.02
N ALA A 95 -21.14 2.25 -18.00
CA ALA A 95 -21.41 3.01 -16.78
C ALA A 95 -22.16 2.18 -15.72
N THR A 96 -23.04 1.29 -16.13
CA THR A 96 -23.77 0.34 -15.27
C THR A 96 -22.86 -0.64 -14.52
N LEU A 97 -21.64 -0.90 -15.02
CA LEU A 97 -20.66 -1.79 -14.40
C LEU A 97 -19.66 -1.05 -13.50
N ARG A 98 -19.75 0.26 -13.34
CA ARG A 98 -18.76 1.03 -12.56
C ARG A 98 -19.36 2.08 -11.64
N ASN A 99 -20.43 2.78 -12.03
CA ASN A 99 -20.90 3.99 -11.33
C ASN A 99 -21.51 3.72 -9.94
N GLU A 100 -22.21 2.61 -9.77
CA GLU A 100 -22.88 2.25 -8.51
C GLU A 100 -22.03 1.34 -7.61
N LYS A 101 -20.76 1.13 -7.98
CA LYS A 101 -19.87 0.25 -7.22
C LYS A 101 -19.12 0.96 -6.13
N THR A 102 -18.70 0.17 -5.17
CA THR A 102 -17.77 0.54 -4.11
C THR A 102 -16.40 -0.06 -4.41
N PHE A 103 -15.40 0.78 -4.60
CA PHE A 103 -14.02 0.35 -4.81
C PHE A 103 -13.21 0.48 -3.51
N VAL A 104 -12.45 -0.57 -3.18
CA VAL A 104 -11.57 -0.60 -2.00
C VAL A 104 -10.13 -0.66 -2.49
N LEU A 105 -9.38 0.42 -2.27
CA LEU A 105 -8.01 0.57 -2.74
C LEU A 105 -7.03 0.06 -1.68
N CYS A 106 -6.31 -1.03 -1.97
CA CYS A 106 -5.43 -1.71 -1.02
C CYS A 106 -3.94 -1.49 -1.30
N MET A 107 -3.59 -0.49 -2.11
CA MET A 107 -2.22 -0.16 -2.45
C MET A 107 -1.62 0.85 -1.48
N LYS A 108 -0.32 0.70 -1.20
CA LYS A 108 0.46 1.59 -0.32
C LYS A 108 1.54 2.30 -1.16
N GLY A 109 1.12 3.29 -1.95
CA GLY A 109 2.01 4.01 -2.87
C GLY A 109 1.39 5.30 -3.40
N LEU A 110 2.19 6.04 -4.15
CA LEU A 110 1.81 7.25 -4.87
C LEU A 110 2.15 7.05 -6.35
N GLU A 111 1.48 7.77 -7.23
CA GLU A 111 1.88 7.84 -8.64
C GLU A 111 3.21 8.59 -8.74
N GLN A 112 4.25 7.93 -9.30
CA GLN A 112 5.63 8.41 -9.27
C GLN A 112 5.80 9.80 -9.90
N ASP A 113 5.30 9.96 -11.12
CA ASP A 113 5.59 11.14 -11.95
C ASP A 113 4.76 12.38 -11.57
N SER A 114 3.68 12.20 -10.82
CA SER A 114 2.78 13.31 -10.42
C SER A 114 2.72 13.54 -8.91
N GLY A 115 3.19 12.60 -8.10
CA GLY A 115 3.03 12.61 -6.65
C GLY A 115 1.57 12.43 -6.19
N LYS A 116 0.65 12.06 -7.09
CA LYS A 116 -0.77 11.96 -6.75
C LYS A 116 -1.05 10.75 -5.86
N ARG A 117 -1.93 10.96 -4.89
CA ARG A 117 -2.56 9.88 -4.11
C ARG A 117 -3.42 9.02 -5.03
N LEU A 118 -3.51 7.73 -4.75
CA LEU A 118 -4.24 6.81 -5.61
C LEU A 118 -5.75 7.08 -5.61
N SER A 119 -6.33 7.55 -4.50
CA SER A 119 -7.71 8.02 -4.49
C SER A 119 -7.94 9.20 -5.45
N ARG A 120 -6.95 10.10 -5.59
CA ARG A 120 -7.02 11.20 -6.55
C ARG A 120 -6.92 10.71 -7.99
N VAL A 121 -6.00 9.77 -8.28
CA VAL A 121 -5.92 9.11 -9.60
C VAL A 121 -7.25 8.43 -9.94
N PHE A 122 -7.85 7.72 -8.99
CA PHE A 122 -9.16 7.10 -9.15
C PHE A 122 -10.24 8.10 -9.54
N ARG A 123 -10.33 9.23 -8.82
CA ARG A 123 -11.30 10.29 -9.10
C ARG A 123 -11.09 10.98 -10.46
N GLU A 124 -9.84 11.13 -10.88
CA GLU A 124 -9.52 11.70 -12.20
C GLU A 124 -9.99 10.82 -13.35
N GLU A 125 -9.85 9.51 -13.25
CA GLU A 125 -10.17 8.58 -14.32
C GLU A 125 -11.64 8.13 -14.30
N LEU A 126 -12.26 7.98 -13.13
CA LEU A 126 -13.59 7.40 -12.98
C LEU A 126 -14.68 8.42 -12.56
N GLY A 127 -14.27 9.64 -12.22
CA GLY A 127 -15.20 10.67 -11.74
C GLY A 127 -15.69 10.44 -10.32
N ALA A 128 -16.79 11.13 -9.95
CA ALA A 128 -17.34 11.13 -8.60
C ALA A 128 -18.38 10.02 -8.36
N ALA A 129 -18.92 9.41 -9.42
CA ALA A 129 -20.03 8.47 -9.30
C ALA A 129 -19.71 7.21 -8.48
N PRO A 130 -18.58 6.47 -8.73
CA PRO A 130 -18.26 5.29 -7.91
C PRO A 130 -17.72 5.70 -6.54
N ALA A 131 -18.19 5.02 -5.49
CA ALA A 131 -17.66 5.20 -4.14
C ALA A 131 -16.25 4.58 -4.01
N ALA A 132 -15.37 5.21 -3.22
CA ALA A 132 -14.02 4.68 -2.99
C ALA A 132 -13.62 4.80 -1.52
N ALA A 133 -12.97 3.74 -1.01
CA ALA A 133 -12.30 3.71 0.28
C ALA A 133 -10.89 3.16 0.13
N VAL A 134 -10.01 3.49 1.05
CA VAL A 134 -8.66 2.94 1.17
C VAL A 134 -8.63 1.94 2.31
N TRP A 135 -8.03 0.77 2.07
CA TRP A 135 -7.77 -0.25 3.09
C TRP A 135 -6.26 -0.44 3.21
N VAL A 136 -5.70 0.01 4.32
CA VAL A 136 -4.26 -0.07 4.64
C VAL A 136 -4.06 -0.46 6.11
N GLY A 137 -2.82 -0.56 6.54
CA GLY A 137 -2.47 -0.87 7.93
C GLY A 137 -1.39 -1.94 8.03
N PRO A 138 -0.96 -2.30 9.26
CA PRO A 138 0.12 -3.25 9.52
C PRO A 138 -0.24 -4.69 9.17
N GLY A 139 0.79 -5.50 8.98
CA GLY A 139 0.69 -6.96 8.85
C GLY A 139 1.30 -7.50 7.56
N HIS A 140 1.51 -8.79 7.60
CA HIS A 140 1.98 -9.58 6.48
C HIS A 140 0.98 -10.68 6.14
N VAL A 141 0.91 -11.04 4.87
CA VAL A 141 0.02 -12.12 4.39
C VAL A 141 0.31 -13.41 5.12
N GLU A 142 1.59 -13.67 5.37
CA GLU A 142 2.07 -14.88 6.05
C GLU A 142 1.52 -14.99 7.48
N ASP A 143 1.49 -13.88 8.22
CA ASP A 143 0.98 -13.83 9.60
C ASP A 143 -0.53 -14.08 9.63
N PHE A 144 -1.30 -13.43 8.74
CA PHE A 144 -2.74 -13.65 8.65
C PHE A 144 -3.07 -15.10 8.25
N VAL A 145 -2.33 -15.67 7.31
CA VAL A 145 -2.51 -17.07 6.89
C VAL A 145 -2.16 -18.05 8.02
N ALA A 146 -1.19 -17.70 8.87
CA ALA A 146 -0.83 -18.42 10.07
C ALA A 146 -1.86 -18.24 11.23
N GLY A 147 -2.87 -17.39 11.04
CA GLY A 147 -3.92 -17.17 12.05
C GLY A 147 -3.60 -16.06 13.05
N ILE A 148 -2.56 -15.25 12.81
CA ILE A 148 -2.18 -14.14 13.69
C ILE A 148 -3.07 -12.93 13.37
N PRO A 149 -3.89 -12.44 14.32
CA PRO A 149 -4.77 -11.30 14.08
C PRO A 149 -4.02 -9.98 14.09
N ASN A 150 -4.54 -8.98 13.34
CA ASN A 150 -4.02 -7.63 13.36
C ASN A 150 -5.13 -6.59 13.15
N CYS A 151 -4.79 -5.32 13.39
CA CYS A 151 -5.66 -4.18 13.16
C CYS A 151 -5.35 -3.56 11.80
N MET A 152 -6.40 -3.18 11.07
CA MET A 152 -6.30 -2.50 9.78
C MET A 152 -7.13 -1.21 9.80
N LEU A 153 -6.93 -0.35 8.82
CA LEU A 153 -7.57 0.95 8.70
C LEU A 153 -8.36 1.04 7.40
N LEU A 154 -9.60 1.48 7.51
CA LEU A 154 -10.42 1.93 6.39
C LEU A 154 -10.59 3.45 6.44
N ALA A 155 -10.38 4.14 5.33
CA ALA A 155 -10.57 5.58 5.21
C ALA A 155 -11.27 5.93 3.90
N SER A 156 -12.14 6.95 3.91
CA SER A 156 -12.86 7.43 2.75
C SER A 156 -13.22 8.91 2.93
N GLU A 157 -13.49 9.61 1.83
CA GLU A 157 -14.13 10.93 1.84
C GLU A 157 -15.59 10.84 2.32
N ASP A 158 -16.26 9.69 2.12
CA ASP A 158 -17.57 9.36 2.68
C ASP A 158 -17.40 8.64 4.02
N GLU A 159 -17.69 9.33 5.13
CA GLU A 159 -17.55 8.81 6.49
C GLU A 159 -18.44 7.59 6.78
N MET A 160 -19.52 7.40 6.04
CA MET A 160 -20.44 6.27 6.21
C MET A 160 -19.91 4.99 5.54
N LEU A 161 -18.95 5.12 4.62
CA LEU A 161 -18.44 3.99 3.84
C LEU A 161 -17.55 3.05 4.66
N PRO A 162 -16.54 3.52 5.45
CA PRO A 162 -15.69 2.66 6.24
C PRO A 162 -16.43 1.73 7.22
N PRO A 163 -17.43 2.17 8.01
CA PRO A 163 -18.20 1.29 8.88
C PRO A 163 -18.99 0.22 8.11
N ARG A 164 -19.50 0.53 6.92
CA ARG A 164 -20.22 -0.43 6.07
C ARG A 164 -19.27 -1.50 5.53
N LEU A 165 -18.10 -1.10 5.06
CA LEU A 165 -17.06 -2.01 4.57
C LEU A 165 -16.49 -2.88 5.70
N ALA A 166 -16.30 -2.33 6.89
CA ALA A 166 -15.83 -3.10 8.03
C ALA A 166 -16.78 -4.25 8.36
N ARG A 167 -18.10 -3.99 8.42
CA ARG A 167 -19.11 -5.04 8.66
C ARG A 167 -19.11 -6.15 7.59
N LEU A 168 -18.72 -5.81 6.35
CA LEU A 168 -18.58 -6.79 5.28
C LEU A 168 -17.29 -7.61 5.37
N LEU A 169 -16.18 -6.97 5.79
CA LEU A 169 -14.82 -7.49 5.62
C LEU A 169 -14.14 -7.90 6.93
N GLU A 170 -14.72 -7.59 8.10
CA GLU A 170 -14.16 -7.95 9.40
C GLU A 170 -14.15 -9.46 9.63
N SER A 171 -13.23 -9.92 10.46
CA SER A 171 -13.09 -11.30 10.87
C SER A 171 -12.35 -11.38 12.21
N PRO A 172 -12.24 -12.56 12.82
CA PRO A 172 -11.34 -12.75 13.95
C PRO A 172 -9.86 -12.42 13.65
N LEU A 173 -9.47 -12.40 12.36
CA LEU A 173 -8.11 -12.05 11.94
C LEU A 173 -7.92 -10.56 11.68
N ILE A 174 -8.97 -9.81 11.34
CA ILE A 174 -8.88 -8.41 10.96
C ILE A 174 -9.92 -7.59 11.70
N ARG A 175 -9.43 -6.72 12.58
CA ARG A 175 -10.23 -5.67 13.21
C ARG A 175 -9.97 -4.35 12.48
N PHE A 176 -11.05 -3.66 12.06
CA PHE A 176 -10.94 -2.38 11.40
C PHE A 176 -11.07 -1.19 12.35
N TYR A 177 -10.26 -0.18 12.08
CA TYR A 177 -10.42 1.19 12.56
C TYR A 177 -10.79 2.09 11.39
N TYR A 178 -11.37 3.25 11.67
CA TYR A 178 -11.81 4.21 10.66
C TYR A 178 -10.94 5.45 10.71
N GLY A 179 -10.45 5.89 9.55
CA GLY A 179 -9.68 7.12 9.39
C GLY A 179 -10.55 8.22 8.79
N SER A 180 -10.56 9.39 9.40
CA SER A 180 -11.25 10.59 8.90
C SER A 180 -10.38 11.42 7.95
N ASP A 181 -9.05 11.32 8.07
CA ASP A 181 -8.08 12.01 7.20
C ASP A 181 -7.58 11.07 6.10
N LEU A 182 -8.33 10.96 5.01
CA LEU A 182 -7.93 10.15 3.85
C LEU A 182 -6.57 10.59 3.26
N LEU A 183 -6.28 11.90 3.28
CA LEU A 183 -5.01 12.44 2.78
C LEU A 183 -3.83 11.90 3.58
N GLY A 184 -3.85 12.09 4.89
CA GLY A 184 -2.77 11.64 5.78
C GLY A 184 -2.63 10.13 5.79
N VAL A 185 -3.75 9.38 5.72
CA VAL A 185 -3.75 7.92 5.63
C VAL A 185 -3.00 7.42 4.39
N GLU A 186 -3.28 7.96 3.20
CA GLU A 186 -2.61 7.55 1.96
C GLU A 186 -1.14 7.96 1.92
N ILE A 187 -0.82 9.20 2.31
CA ILE A 187 0.56 9.71 2.38
C ILE A 187 1.37 8.88 3.38
N GLY A 188 0.83 8.63 4.58
CA GLY A 188 1.47 7.82 5.60
C GLY A 188 1.74 6.39 5.15
N ALA A 189 0.72 5.73 4.55
CA ALA A 189 0.85 4.36 4.04
C ALA A 189 1.87 4.23 2.90
N ALA A 190 2.02 5.25 2.06
CA ALA A 190 3.02 5.27 1.01
C ALA A 190 4.43 5.54 1.57
N ALA A 191 4.57 6.58 2.37
CA ALA A 191 5.86 7.10 2.84
C ALA A 191 6.62 6.14 3.77
N LYS A 192 5.92 5.31 4.56
CA LYS A 192 6.58 4.28 5.36
C LYS A 192 7.50 3.37 4.54
N ASN A 193 7.21 3.17 3.25
CA ASN A 193 8.02 2.35 2.36
C ASN A 193 9.41 2.99 2.11
N VAL A 194 9.50 4.32 2.09
CA VAL A 194 10.78 5.05 1.98
C VAL A 194 11.57 4.93 3.28
N VAL A 195 10.91 5.05 4.43
CA VAL A 195 11.54 4.81 5.74
C VAL A 195 12.02 3.34 5.84
N GLY A 196 11.27 2.40 5.26
CA GLY A 196 11.66 1.00 5.14
C GLY A 196 12.93 0.78 4.31
N LEU A 197 13.10 1.53 3.19
CA LEU A 197 14.34 1.53 2.41
C LEU A 197 15.52 2.02 3.26
N ALA A 198 15.36 3.16 3.95
CA ALA A 198 16.40 3.70 4.84
C ALA A 198 16.77 2.73 5.96
N ALA A 199 15.78 2.07 6.58
CA ALA A 199 16.01 1.05 7.61
C ALA A 199 16.81 -0.14 7.07
N GLY A 200 16.51 -0.59 5.85
CA GLY A 200 17.28 -1.63 5.17
C GLY A 200 18.72 -1.20 4.85
N MET A 201 18.91 0.05 4.42
CA MET A 201 20.26 0.60 4.22
C MET A 201 21.05 0.64 5.53
N LEU A 202 20.43 1.00 6.66
CA LEU A 202 21.06 0.95 7.99
C LEU A 202 21.45 -0.50 8.36
N ASP A 203 20.60 -1.49 8.08
CA ASP A 203 20.92 -2.90 8.28
C ASP A 203 22.14 -3.33 7.45
N GLY A 204 22.18 -2.96 6.17
CA GLY A 204 23.30 -3.23 5.28
C GLY A 204 24.62 -2.61 5.73
N LEU A 205 24.56 -1.43 6.36
CA LEU A 205 25.71 -0.71 6.94
C LEU A 205 26.13 -1.26 8.32
N GLY A 206 25.38 -2.20 8.92
CA GLY A 206 25.62 -2.68 10.28
C GLY A 206 25.25 -1.68 11.38
N LEU A 207 24.29 -0.78 11.12
CA LEU A 207 23.83 0.29 12.01
C LEU A 207 22.36 0.14 12.45
N PRO A 208 21.87 -1.06 12.84
CA PRO A 208 20.44 -1.27 13.15
C PRO A 208 19.97 -0.47 14.37
N SER A 209 20.86 -0.08 15.29
CA SER A 209 20.54 0.73 16.47
C SER A 209 19.98 2.13 16.14
N LEU A 210 20.25 2.63 14.94
CA LEU A 210 19.74 3.94 14.48
C LEU A 210 18.27 3.91 14.02
N LYS A 211 17.66 2.73 13.87
CA LYS A 211 16.25 2.60 13.41
C LYS A 211 15.25 3.29 14.34
N GLY A 212 15.47 3.30 15.66
CA GLY A 212 14.59 4.00 16.59
C GLY A 212 14.53 5.50 16.30
N ALA A 213 15.70 6.14 16.14
CA ALA A 213 15.78 7.54 15.76
C ALA A 213 15.22 7.79 14.33
N LEU A 214 15.47 6.86 13.39
CA LEU A 214 14.89 6.93 12.05
C LEU A 214 13.35 6.91 12.09
N MET A 215 12.74 6.08 12.93
CA MET A 215 11.28 6.03 13.11
C MET A 215 10.72 7.36 13.61
N ALA A 216 11.30 7.91 14.68
CA ALA A 216 10.85 9.19 15.26
C ALA A 216 11.00 10.34 14.25
N ARG A 217 12.16 10.41 13.56
CA ARG A 217 12.40 11.46 12.57
C ARG A 217 11.57 11.27 11.29
N GLY A 218 11.31 10.03 10.88
CA GLY A 218 10.40 9.70 9.77
C GLY A 218 8.97 10.15 10.04
N ALA A 219 8.45 9.85 11.23
CA ALA A 219 7.14 10.33 11.64
C ALA A 219 7.06 11.87 11.65
N ALA A 220 8.08 12.56 12.20
CA ALA A 220 8.13 14.02 12.21
C ALA A 220 8.25 14.63 10.79
N GLU A 221 8.99 14.00 9.88
CA GLU A 221 9.08 14.42 8.47
C GLU A 221 7.72 14.38 7.80
N LEU A 222 7.01 13.27 7.96
CA LEU A 222 5.70 13.05 7.36
C LEU A 222 4.60 13.92 7.98
N SER A 223 4.63 14.11 9.30
CA SER A 223 3.71 15.01 10.00
C SER A 223 3.75 16.42 9.40
N ARG A 224 4.95 16.94 9.12
CA ARG A 224 5.12 18.27 8.47
C ARG A 224 4.57 18.28 7.03
N LEU A 225 4.84 17.23 6.25
CA LEU A 225 4.31 17.13 4.89
C LEU A 225 2.78 17.06 4.88
N ILE A 226 2.20 16.20 5.71
CA ILE A 226 0.73 16.05 5.81
C ILE A 226 0.09 17.39 6.20
N ALA A 227 0.63 18.09 7.21
CA ALA A 227 0.17 19.42 7.59
C ALA A 227 0.27 20.45 6.45
N ALA A 228 1.40 20.47 5.73
CA ALA A 228 1.59 21.36 4.58
C ALA A 228 0.64 21.06 3.40
N MET A 229 0.16 19.82 3.30
CA MET A 229 -0.83 19.40 2.31
C MET A 229 -2.29 19.64 2.78
N GLY A 230 -2.51 20.09 4.01
CA GLY A 230 -3.84 20.36 4.59
C GLY A 230 -4.50 19.15 5.24
N GLY A 231 -3.75 18.07 5.54
CA GLY A 231 -4.20 16.93 6.32
C GLY A 231 -3.91 17.08 7.82
N ASP A 232 -4.35 16.11 8.60
CA ASP A 232 -4.09 16.06 10.04
C ASP A 232 -2.68 15.50 10.33
N PRO A 233 -1.74 16.30 10.87
CA PRO A 233 -0.40 15.85 11.20
C PRO A 233 -0.36 14.69 12.20
N MET A 234 -1.41 14.49 13.00
CA MET A 234 -1.51 13.38 13.97
C MET A 234 -1.79 12.03 13.30
N THR A 235 -2.26 12.01 12.06
CA THR A 235 -2.52 10.76 11.31
C THR A 235 -1.27 9.89 11.17
N VAL A 236 -0.08 10.48 11.19
CA VAL A 236 1.18 9.72 11.10
C VAL A 236 1.41 8.75 12.27
N TYR A 237 0.82 9.00 13.44
CA TYR A 237 0.93 8.12 14.61
C TYR A 237 -0.04 6.93 14.57
N GLY A 238 -0.94 6.90 13.59
CA GLY A 238 -1.92 5.83 13.39
C GLY A 238 -1.38 4.61 12.66
N LEU A 239 -2.31 3.69 12.36
CA LEU A 239 -2.04 2.39 11.73
C LEU A 239 -1.51 2.49 10.30
N SER A 240 -1.74 3.59 9.60
CA SER A 240 -1.28 3.75 8.21
C SER A 240 0.23 4.01 8.10
N HIS A 241 0.86 4.56 9.15
CA HIS A 241 2.27 4.94 9.12
C HIS A 241 3.07 4.34 10.28
N LEU A 242 3.06 4.97 11.49
CA LEU A 242 3.84 4.49 12.64
C LEU A 242 3.44 3.07 13.05
N GLY A 243 2.14 2.77 13.06
CA GLY A 243 1.63 1.44 13.37
C GLY A 243 2.07 0.34 12.39
N ASP A 244 2.47 0.71 11.16
CA ASP A 244 2.97 -0.23 10.14
C ASP A 244 4.52 -0.27 10.09
N TYR A 245 5.23 0.40 10.99
CA TYR A 245 6.69 0.43 11.00
C TYR A 245 7.31 -0.90 11.41
N GLU A 246 6.72 -1.61 12.37
CA GLU A 246 7.23 -2.93 12.76
C GLU A 246 7.29 -3.85 11.55
N ALA A 247 6.17 -4.02 10.84
CA ALA A 247 6.06 -4.83 9.65
C ALA A 247 6.93 -4.33 8.47
N THR A 248 7.38 -3.08 8.50
CA THR A 248 8.10 -2.46 7.37
C THR A 248 9.60 -2.34 7.61
N LEU A 249 10.04 -1.96 8.82
CA LEU A 249 11.44 -1.65 9.14
C LEU A 249 12.17 -2.85 9.74
N PHE A 250 11.47 -3.75 10.42
CA PHE A 250 12.09 -4.85 11.18
C PHE A 250 11.80 -6.22 10.56
N SER A 251 10.66 -6.39 9.90
CA SER A 251 10.27 -7.69 9.36
C SER A 251 11.17 -8.16 8.20
N PRO A 252 11.55 -9.44 8.18
CA PRO A 252 12.25 -10.05 7.06
C PRO A 252 11.37 -10.15 5.80
N HIS A 253 10.06 -10.01 5.94
CA HIS A 253 9.10 -10.07 4.83
C HIS A 253 8.93 -8.73 4.09
N SER A 254 9.53 -7.64 4.59
CA SER A 254 9.47 -6.32 3.96
C SER A 254 10.37 -6.25 2.71
N ASN A 255 9.76 -6.11 1.54
CA ASN A 255 10.50 -5.93 0.29
C ASN A 255 11.31 -4.63 0.26
N ASN A 256 10.79 -3.55 0.84
CA ASN A 256 11.51 -2.27 0.89
C ASN A 256 12.75 -2.36 1.77
N ARG A 257 12.64 -2.93 2.98
CA ARG A 257 13.79 -3.13 3.86
C ARG A 257 14.85 -4.00 3.17
N ARG A 258 14.45 -5.16 2.62
CA ARG A 258 15.38 -6.06 1.92
C ARG A 258 16.04 -5.40 0.71
N PHE A 259 15.31 -4.59 -0.04
CA PHE A 259 15.87 -3.83 -1.15
C PHE A 259 16.99 -2.88 -0.66
N GLY A 260 16.69 -2.09 0.40
CA GLY A 260 17.68 -1.18 1.00
C GLY A 260 18.93 -1.91 1.51
N GLU A 261 18.77 -3.04 2.19
CA GLU A 261 19.86 -3.89 2.68
C GLU A 261 20.68 -4.47 1.52
N ASN A 262 20.03 -5.03 0.51
CA ASN A 262 20.69 -5.62 -0.66
C ASN A 262 21.46 -4.56 -1.45
N LEU A 263 20.92 -3.36 -1.62
CA LEU A 263 21.57 -2.26 -2.32
C LEU A 263 22.94 -1.94 -1.67
N ILE A 264 22.99 -1.88 -0.35
CA ILE A 264 24.23 -1.59 0.38
C ILE A 264 25.23 -2.75 0.26
N ARG A 265 24.73 -4.00 0.27
CA ARG A 265 25.56 -5.21 0.15
C ARG A 265 25.97 -5.55 -1.28
N GLY A 266 25.53 -4.77 -2.27
CA GLY A 266 25.76 -5.07 -3.69
C GLY A 266 25.06 -6.35 -4.17
N LEU A 267 23.95 -6.75 -3.52
CA LEU A 267 23.18 -7.94 -3.87
C LEU A 267 22.00 -7.58 -4.78
N PRO A 268 21.59 -8.48 -5.70
CA PRO A 268 20.44 -8.25 -6.57
C PRO A 268 19.14 -8.25 -5.76
N SER A 269 18.16 -7.49 -6.24
CA SER A 269 16.81 -7.46 -5.69
C SER A 269 15.80 -7.82 -6.77
N GLU A 270 15.17 -9.00 -6.64
CA GLU A 270 14.23 -9.53 -7.62
C GLU A 270 12.79 -9.01 -7.44
N LYS A 271 12.46 -8.55 -6.22
CA LYS A 271 11.10 -8.13 -5.88
C LYS A 271 10.97 -6.61 -5.96
N LEU A 272 9.81 -6.15 -6.43
CA LEU A 272 9.44 -4.75 -6.48
C LEU A 272 9.51 -4.12 -5.08
N ALA A 273 10.18 -2.97 -5.00
CA ALA A 273 10.21 -2.09 -3.83
C ALA A 273 9.47 -0.79 -4.15
N GLU A 274 8.22 -0.69 -3.74
CA GLU A 274 7.37 0.50 -3.99
C GLU A 274 7.98 1.79 -3.42
N GLY A 275 8.80 1.68 -2.38
CA GLY A 275 9.50 2.82 -1.78
C GLY A 275 10.39 3.59 -2.75
N VAL A 276 10.93 2.93 -3.80
CA VAL A 276 11.78 3.57 -4.82
C VAL A 276 10.97 4.60 -5.62
N TYR A 277 9.77 4.25 -6.05
CA TYR A 277 8.84 5.15 -6.75
C TYR A 277 8.25 6.19 -5.82
N THR A 278 7.93 5.77 -4.59
CA THR A 278 7.40 6.67 -3.56
C THR A 278 8.40 7.75 -3.17
N ALA A 279 9.70 7.47 -3.14
CA ALA A 279 10.72 8.49 -2.83
C ALA A 279 10.72 9.62 -3.87
N ASP A 280 10.56 9.32 -5.15
CA ASP A 280 10.45 10.34 -6.20
C ASP A 280 9.14 11.14 -6.05
N ALA A 281 8.01 10.47 -5.82
CA ALA A 281 6.72 11.11 -5.62
C ALA A 281 6.72 12.04 -4.38
N LEU A 282 7.31 11.61 -3.26
CA LEU A 282 7.42 12.44 -2.05
C LEU A 282 8.33 13.65 -2.28
N ALA A 283 9.43 13.51 -3.04
CA ALA A 283 10.29 14.64 -3.37
C ALA A 283 9.52 15.72 -4.17
N LEU A 284 8.66 15.31 -5.12
CA LEU A 284 7.77 16.23 -5.84
C LEU A 284 6.79 16.93 -4.88
N LEU A 285 6.20 16.19 -3.95
CA LEU A 285 5.27 16.75 -2.95
C LEU A 285 6.00 17.70 -2.00
N GLY A 286 7.20 17.34 -1.53
CA GLY A 286 8.02 18.21 -0.69
C GLY A 286 8.33 19.54 -1.36
N GLN A 287 8.73 19.52 -2.62
CA GLN A 287 8.94 20.75 -3.42
C GLN A 287 7.66 21.56 -3.58
N LYS A 288 6.57 20.92 -3.97
CA LYS A 288 5.28 21.57 -4.21
C LYS A 288 4.69 22.24 -2.96
N HIS A 289 4.86 21.62 -1.80
CA HIS A 289 4.27 22.07 -0.54
C HIS A 289 5.30 22.72 0.40
N HIS A 290 6.53 22.98 -0.09
CA HIS A 290 7.62 23.61 0.68
C HIS A 290 7.92 22.87 2.00
N ALA A 291 7.83 21.54 2.01
CA ALA A 291 8.14 20.69 3.15
C ALA A 291 9.50 20.02 2.97
N GLU A 292 10.39 20.19 3.97
CA GLU A 292 11.69 19.51 3.99
C GLU A 292 11.50 18.01 4.30
N LEU A 293 12.05 17.15 3.43
CA LEU A 293 11.96 15.69 3.53
C LEU A 293 13.36 15.04 3.57
N PRO A 294 14.18 15.30 4.60
CA PRO A 294 15.59 14.91 4.64
C PRO A 294 15.83 13.40 4.53
N ILE A 295 14.96 12.54 5.09
CA ILE A 295 15.08 11.08 4.96
C ILE A 295 14.78 10.67 3.51
N THR A 296 13.72 11.20 2.94
CA THR A 296 13.34 10.97 1.54
C THR A 296 14.47 11.40 0.59
N ASP A 297 15.06 12.57 0.82
CA ASP A 297 16.16 13.11 0.01
C ASP A 297 17.43 12.26 0.14
N ALA A 298 17.77 11.80 1.35
CA ALA A 298 18.92 10.92 1.57
C ALA A 298 18.75 9.57 0.84
N VAL A 299 17.58 8.94 0.98
CA VAL A 299 17.26 7.68 0.27
C VAL A 299 17.33 7.88 -1.24
N ARG A 300 16.71 8.95 -1.75
CA ARG A 300 16.68 9.26 -3.17
C ARG A 300 18.08 9.53 -3.72
N SER A 301 18.94 10.27 -2.98
CA SER A 301 20.30 10.56 -3.42
C SER A 301 21.15 9.29 -3.55
N VAL A 302 20.95 8.32 -2.67
CA VAL A 302 21.62 7.01 -2.77
C VAL A 302 21.12 6.23 -3.99
N ILE A 303 19.80 6.14 -4.17
CA ILE A 303 19.19 5.30 -5.20
C ILE A 303 19.35 5.89 -6.60
N ARG A 304 19.21 7.21 -6.76
CA ARG A 304 19.18 7.88 -8.08
C ARG A 304 20.52 8.50 -8.47
N ASN A 305 21.27 9.01 -7.50
CA ASN A 305 22.49 9.77 -7.79
C ASN A 305 23.76 8.99 -7.43
N GLY A 306 23.66 7.77 -6.90
CA GLY A 306 24.82 6.97 -6.50
C GLY A 306 25.61 7.58 -5.34
N ALA A 307 24.98 8.43 -4.52
CA ALA A 307 25.63 9.02 -3.36
C ALA A 307 26.07 7.94 -2.36
N ASN A 308 27.16 8.20 -1.62
CA ASN A 308 27.63 7.28 -0.60
C ASN A 308 26.53 7.05 0.46
N PRO A 309 26.06 5.81 0.67
CA PRO A 309 24.97 5.52 1.58
C PRO A 309 25.28 5.88 3.04
N LYS A 310 26.50 5.56 3.50
CA LYS A 310 26.93 5.83 4.88
C LYS A 310 26.92 7.33 5.16
N ASP A 311 27.50 8.13 4.27
CA ASP A 311 27.56 9.59 4.44
C ASP A 311 26.16 10.21 4.37
N SER A 312 25.32 9.76 3.42
CA SER A 312 23.97 10.27 3.24
C SER A 312 23.10 10.00 4.46
N LEU A 313 23.15 8.78 5.02
CA LEU A 313 22.34 8.44 6.18
C LEU A 313 22.89 8.99 7.49
N LEU A 314 24.22 8.98 7.72
CA LEU A 314 24.80 9.50 8.95
C LEU A 314 24.59 11.01 9.09
N ARG A 315 24.57 11.78 7.96
CA ARG A 315 24.25 13.21 7.99
C ARG A 315 22.85 13.48 8.58
N LEU A 316 21.90 12.55 8.49
CA LEU A 316 20.57 12.71 9.12
C LEU A 316 20.67 12.81 10.65
N PHE A 317 21.67 12.15 11.27
CA PHE A 317 21.88 12.12 12.71
C PHE A 317 22.89 13.17 13.22
N LEU A 318 23.61 13.82 12.31
CA LEU A 318 24.64 14.85 12.59
C LEU A 318 24.16 16.25 12.24
N ARG A 319 22.88 16.47 11.99
CA ARG A 319 22.30 17.79 11.70
C ARG A 319 22.38 18.69 12.96
N GLU A 320 22.33 20.01 12.73
CA GLU A 320 22.28 21.01 13.81
C GLU A 320 21.18 20.68 14.83
N GLN A 321 21.47 21.00 16.09
CA GLN A 321 20.54 20.80 17.20
C GLN A 321 19.30 21.66 16.98
N LYS A 322 18.14 21.02 17.07
CA LYS A 322 16.83 21.70 17.01
C LYS A 322 16.00 21.22 18.19
N SER A 323 15.07 22.06 18.64
CA SER A 323 14.01 21.60 19.55
C SER A 323 13.21 20.49 18.90
N GLU A 324 12.81 19.50 19.69
CA GLU A 324 12.00 18.38 19.25
C GLU A 324 10.53 18.79 19.07
#